data_64eeec623c8aa8072eedfdb280ce3855
#
_entry.id   64eeec623c8aa8072eedfdb280ce3855
#
_cell.length_a   1.000
_cell.length_b   1.000
_cell.length_c   1.000
_cell.angle_alpha   90.00
_cell.angle_beta   90.00
_cell.angle_gamma   90.00
#
_symmetry.space_group_name_H-M   'P 1'
#
loop_
_entity.id
_entity.type
_entity.pdbx_description
1 polymer ?
#
loop_
_entity_poly.entity_id
_entity_poly.type
_entity_poly.pdbx_seq_one_letter_code
_entity_poly.pdbx_strand_id
1 'polypeptide(L)'
;MPFPPNDGGAIATLNMIQGFAEAGDQVTVLTMQTYKHPFSIDQLPDSLYKNTQWFQVAVNTKINPSKAFLNLLFSKLPYNAERFISSEFKRNLEKVLQEHQFDIVQLEGLYLTPYIESIKAFSKATIALRAHNVEHEIWDRMRQNTSNWFKKYYYQLLAKRVKEMEFKALRKVDLLIPITKKDVESLPFKKHENIWVCPGGMPDNHFQMSKPTKPQSICFLGALDWVPNQEGLSWFIETVWIPVHKKFPQWGFEIAGRNCPKAFVNHLANYPVTFMGEVPNANDFIDQFPVVVVPLLSGSGMRIKIVEALSRGKCVVTTTIGAEGITPQNEKELFIYDHPDEIVQLLENLFSNPQIIKACGQNAFKFASENYKNSRLIGDLRTFYHQKLQELHELS
;
A
#
# COMPACT_ATOMS: atom_id res chain seq x y z
N MET A 1 -8.25 4.75 -10.53
CA MET A 1 -8.55 3.41 -11.11
C MET A 1 -7.69 2.38 -10.39
N PRO A 2 -8.27 1.35 -9.75
CA PRO A 2 -7.48 0.33 -9.06
C PRO A 2 -6.91 -0.75 -9.98
N PHE A 3 -7.26 -0.76 -11.27
CA PHE A 3 -6.75 -1.69 -12.26
C PHE A 3 -6.00 -0.96 -13.39
N PRO A 4 -4.89 -1.51 -13.93
CA PRO A 4 -4.11 -2.61 -13.35
C PRO A 4 -3.49 -2.23 -11.99
N PRO A 5 -3.29 -3.21 -11.08
CA PRO A 5 -2.80 -2.96 -9.72
C PRO A 5 -1.30 -2.64 -9.69
N ASN A 6 -0.95 -1.46 -10.14
CA ASN A 6 0.44 -1.04 -10.36
C ASN A 6 1.12 -0.43 -9.14
N ASP A 7 0.39 -0.14 -8.07
CA ASP A 7 0.94 0.35 -6.80
C ASP A 7 0.16 -0.22 -5.60
N GLY A 8 0.72 -0.06 -4.40
CA GLY A 8 0.14 -0.65 -3.19
C GLY A 8 -1.30 -0.20 -2.90
N GLY A 9 -1.65 1.05 -3.21
CA GLY A 9 -3.02 1.56 -3.06
C GLY A 9 -3.99 0.90 -4.04
N ALA A 10 -3.57 0.77 -5.31
CA ALA A 10 -4.36 0.10 -6.35
C ALA A 10 -4.56 -1.39 -6.02
N ILE A 11 -3.52 -2.09 -5.57
CA ILE A 11 -3.59 -3.49 -5.12
C ILE A 11 -4.58 -3.63 -3.96
N ALA A 12 -4.44 -2.81 -2.92
CA ALA A 12 -5.27 -2.88 -1.73
C ALA A 12 -6.75 -2.58 -2.04
N THR A 13 -7.02 -1.59 -2.92
CA THR A 13 -8.38 -1.26 -3.35
C THR A 13 -8.99 -2.35 -4.20
N LEU A 14 -8.24 -2.90 -5.17
CA LEU A 14 -8.74 -3.99 -6.03
C LEU A 14 -9.06 -5.24 -5.23
N ASN A 15 -8.16 -5.64 -4.31
CA ASN A 15 -8.38 -6.78 -3.42
C ASN A 15 -9.63 -6.59 -2.54
N MET A 16 -9.88 -5.36 -2.08
CA MET A 16 -11.08 -5.02 -1.32
C MET A 16 -12.35 -5.21 -2.16
N ILE A 17 -12.38 -4.67 -3.39
CA ILE A 17 -13.50 -4.80 -4.33
C ILE A 17 -13.79 -6.27 -4.62
N GLN A 18 -12.75 -7.04 -4.97
CA GLN A 18 -12.88 -8.46 -5.26
C GLN A 18 -13.36 -9.25 -4.03
N GLY A 19 -12.81 -8.95 -2.85
CA GLY A 19 -13.19 -9.63 -1.63
C GLY A 19 -14.66 -9.44 -1.25
N PHE A 20 -15.21 -8.24 -1.38
CA PHE A 20 -16.64 -8.00 -1.18
C PHE A 20 -17.50 -8.72 -2.24
N ALA A 21 -17.09 -8.65 -3.51
CA ALA A 21 -17.81 -9.32 -4.61
C ALA A 21 -17.82 -10.86 -4.46
N GLU A 22 -16.70 -11.45 -4.04
CA GLU A 22 -16.56 -12.88 -3.75
C GLU A 22 -17.36 -13.30 -2.52
N ALA A 23 -17.51 -12.41 -1.54
CA ALA A 23 -18.35 -12.63 -0.37
C ALA A 23 -19.87 -12.50 -0.66
N GLY A 24 -20.24 -12.17 -1.90
CA GLY A 24 -21.64 -12.08 -2.37
C GLY A 24 -22.27 -10.69 -2.28
N ASP A 25 -21.50 -9.67 -1.90
CA ASP A 25 -21.99 -8.29 -1.88
C ASP A 25 -22.12 -7.73 -3.31
N GLN A 26 -23.09 -6.83 -3.52
CA GLN A 26 -23.23 -6.06 -4.75
C GLN A 26 -22.32 -4.82 -4.65
N VAL A 27 -21.29 -4.76 -5.47
CA VAL A 27 -20.29 -3.70 -5.40
C VAL A 27 -20.41 -2.76 -6.58
N THR A 28 -20.67 -1.48 -6.32
CA THR A 28 -20.62 -0.44 -7.34
C THR A 28 -19.36 0.38 -7.19
N VAL A 29 -18.56 0.45 -8.23
CA VAL A 29 -17.27 1.16 -8.25
C VAL A 29 -17.36 2.39 -9.13
N LEU A 30 -17.28 3.58 -8.53
CA LEU A 30 -17.10 4.83 -9.27
C LEU A 30 -15.63 5.27 -9.16
N THR A 31 -14.93 5.29 -10.28
CA THR A 31 -13.48 5.51 -10.32
C THR A 31 -13.06 6.65 -11.25
N MET A 32 -11.91 7.26 -10.94
CA MET A 32 -11.30 8.30 -11.78
C MET A 32 -10.27 7.68 -12.72
N GLN A 33 -10.39 7.95 -14.02
CA GLN A 33 -9.28 7.77 -14.96
C GLN A 33 -8.39 9.00 -14.88
N THR A 34 -7.13 8.80 -14.54
CA THR A 34 -6.18 9.90 -14.33
C THR A 34 -4.96 9.76 -15.21
N TYR A 35 -4.17 10.83 -15.33
CA TYR A 35 -2.90 10.76 -16.06
C TYR A 35 -1.97 9.64 -15.56
N LYS A 36 -1.95 9.40 -14.26
CA LYS A 36 -1.12 8.35 -13.65
C LYS A 36 -1.71 6.95 -13.84
N HIS A 37 -3.02 6.86 -13.96
CA HIS A 37 -3.77 5.61 -14.15
C HIS A 37 -4.70 5.77 -15.37
N PRO A 38 -4.17 5.68 -16.59
CA PRO A 38 -4.90 5.98 -17.84
C PRO A 38 -5.80 4.84 -18.33
N PHE A 39 -5.86 3.72 -17.62
CA PHE A 39 -6.57 2.52 -18.03
C PHE A 39 -8.09 2.75 -18.11
N SER A 40 -8.73 2.19 -19.17
CA SER A 40 -10.19 2.24 -19.35
C SER A 40 -10.87 1.02 -18.73
N ILE A 41 -12.10 1.21 -18.20
CA ILE A 41 -12.91 0.11 -17.69
C ILE A 41 -13.26 -0.92 -18.78
N ASP A 42 -13.30 -0.54 -20.05
CA ASP A 42 -13.55 -1.46 -21.18
C ASP A 42 -12.46 -2.54 -21.34
N GLN A 43 -11.34 -2.37 -20.67
CA GLN A 43 -10.20 -3.30 -20.67
C GLN A 43 -10.13 -4.15 -19.41
N LEU A 44 -11.13 -4.03 -18.51
CA LEU A 44 -11.19 -4.87 -17.31
C LEU A 44 -11.40 -6.33 -17.70
N PRO A 45 -10.74 -7.29 -17.04
CA PRO A 45 -11.03 -8.71 -17.19
C PRO A 45 -12.47 -9.04 -16.80
N ASP A 46 -13.11 -9.96 -17.52
CA ASP A 46 -14.50 -10.39 -17.25
C ASP A 46 -14.70 -10.86 -15.81
N SER A 47 -13.67 -11.44 -15.21
CA SER A 47 -13.70 -11.87 -13.81
C SER A 47 -13.96 -10.74 -12.81
N LEU A 48 -13.67 -9.49 -13.17
CA LEU A 48 -13.92 -8.32 -12.33
C LEU A 48 -15.35 -7.77 -12.46
N TYR A 49 -16.15 -8.29 -13.36
CA TYR A 49 -17.56 -7.89 -13.49
C TYR A 49 -18.52 -8.75 -12.67
N LYS A 50 -18.04 -9.86 -12.10
CA LYS A 50 -18.88 -10.71 -11.24
C LYS A 50 -19.24 -9.97 -9.95
N ASN A 51 -20.52 -9.73 -9.72
CA ASN A 51 -21.09 -8.99 -8.60
C ASN A 51 -20.55 -7.55 -8.48
N THR A 52 -19.99 -6.98 -9.57
CA THR A 52 -19.49 -5.61 -9.58
C THR A 52 -20.04 -4.80 -10.75
N GLN A 53 -20.33 -3.54 -10.50
CA GLN A 53 -20.71 -2.56 -11.53
C GLN A 53 -19.68 -1.43 -11.52
N TRP A 54 -19.18 -1.06 -12.71
CA TRP A 54 -18.11 -0.08 -12.84
C TRP A 54 -18.54 1.15 -13.59
N PHE A 55 -18.23 2.30 -13.01
CA PHE A 55 -18.37 3.63 -13.63
C PHE A 55 -17.01 4.34 -13.61
N GLN A 56 -16.67 5.02 -14.70
CA GLN A 56 -15.40 5.72 -14.82
C GLN A 56 -15.61 7.14 -15.32
N VAL A 57 -14.86 8.08 -14.74
CA VAL A 57 -14.84 9.47 -15.14
C VAL A 57 -13.39 9.91 -15.38
N ALA A 58 -13.13 10.49 -16.54
CA ALA A 58 -11.82 11.06 -16.84
C ALA A 58 -11.58 12.36 -16.04
N VAL A 59 -10.51 12.39 -15.26
CA VAL A 59 -10.14 13.56 -14.45
C VAL A 59 -8.71 13.98 -14.73
N ASN A 60 -8.52 15.22 -15.16
CA ASN A 60 -7.18 15.74 -15.43
C ASN A 60 -6.46 16.10 -14.12
N THR A 61 -5.63 15.17 -13.66
CA THR A 61 -4.83 15.33 -12.44
C THR A 61 -3.39 15.75 -12.68
N LYS A 62 -3.03 16.20 -13.92
CA LYS A 62 -1.68 16.71 -14.20
C LYS A 62 -1.36 17.91 -13.33
N ILE A 63 -0.11 17.96 -12.85
CA ILE A 63 0.39 19.10 -12.10
C ILE A 63 0.49 20.29 -13.04
N ASN A 64 -0.21 21.37 -12.69
CA ASN A 64 -0.14 22.66 -13.38
C ASN A 64 0.55 23.66 -12.45
N PRO A 65 1.78 24.13 -12.77
CA PRO A 65 2.53 25.02 -11.89
C PRO A 65 1.81 26.33 -11.55
N SER A 66 1.11 26.94 -12.51
CA SER A 66 0.36 28.19 -12.28
C SER A 66 -0.83 27.97 -11.35
N LYS A 67 -1.59 26.87 -11.53
CA LYS A 67 -2.67 26.51 -10.60
C LYS A 67 -2.12 26.15 -9.22
N ALA A 68 -0.98 25.46 -9.13
CA ALA A 68 -0.34 25.17 -7.86
C ALA A 68 0.08 26.44 -7.12
N PHE A 69 0.61 27.42 -7.84
CA PHE A 69 0.99 28.71 -7.28
C PHE A 69 -0.25 29.51 -6.79
N LEU A 70 -1.32 29.57 -7.58
CA LEU A 70 -2.57 30.21 -7.17
C LEU A 70 -3.21 29.50 -5.97
N ASN A 71 -3.21 28.16 -5.95
CA ASN A 71 -3.65 27.39 -4.78
C ASN A 71 -2.82 27.74 -3.56
N LEU A 72 -1.50 27.86 -3.70
CA LEU A 72 -0.61 28.19 -2.59
C LEU A 72 -1.01 29.53 -1.94
N LEU A 73 -1.39 30.52 -2.73
CA LEU A 73 -1.71 31.87 -2.26
C LEU A 73 -3.16 32.01 -1.75
N PHE A 74 -4.12 31.37 -2.40
CA PHE A 74 -5.55 31.68 -2.22
C PHE A 74 -6.42 30.51 -1.72
N SER A 75 -5.94 29.27 -1.79
CA SER A 75 -6.72 28.11 -1.37
C SER A 75 -6.37 27.67 0.05
N LYS A 76 -7.37 27.19 0.78
CA LYS A 76 -7.18 26.46 2.05
C LYS A 76 -7.00 24.95 1.83
N LEU A 77 -7.39 24.45 0.65
CA LEU A 77 -7.21 23.04 0.30
C LEU A 77 -5.77 22.78 -0.17
N PRO A 78 -5.21 21.61 0.16
CA PRO A 78 -3.92 21.22 -0.42
C PRO A 78 -4.07 20.98 -1.92
N TYR A 79 -3.13 21.48 -2.73
CA TYR A 79 -3.18 21.34 -4.20
C TYR A 79 -3.29 19.88 -4.65
N ASN A 80 -2.68 18.98 -3.89
CA ASN A 80 -2.75 17.54 -4.15
C ASN A 80 -4.17 16.97 -4.09
N ALA A 81 -5.02 17.51 -3.22
CA ALA A 81 -6.43 17.14 -3.15
C ALA A 81 -7.29 17.90 -4.16
N GLU A 82 -7.01 19.21 -4.36
CA GLU A 82 -7.79 20.07 -5.26
C GLU A 82 -7.83 19.52 -6.69
N ARG A 83 -6.73 18.94 -7.20
CA ARG A 83 -6.71 18.34 -8.55
C ARG A 83 -7.60 17.11 -8.74
N PHE A 84 -8.10 16.51 -7.67
CA PHE A 84 -9.06 15.41 -7.73
C PHE A 84 -10.50 15.90 -7.61
N ILE A 85 -10.73 17.20 -7.44
CA ILE A 85 -12.08 17.78 -7.42
C ILE A 85 -12.51 18.06 -8.86
N SER A 86 -13.51 17.32 -9.33
CA SER A 86 -14.07 17.40 -10.67
C SER A 86 -15.58 17.54 -10.62
N SER A 87 -16.11 18.56 -11.30
CA SER A 87 -17.57 18.74 -11.42
C SER A 87 -18.23 17.61 -12.20
N GLU A 88 -17.51 17.01 -13.14
CA GLU A 88 -18.00 15.86 -13.90
C GLU A 88 -18.06 14.61 -13.02
N PHE A 89 -17.02 14.34 -12.22
CA PHE A 89 -17.04 13.25 -11.25
C PHE A 89 -18.17 13.43 -10.24
N LYS A 90 -18.35 14.67 -9.75
CA LYS A 90 -19.46 15.01 -8.84
C LYS A 90 -20.82 14.69 -9.45
N ARG A 91 -21.09 15.10 -10.71
CA ARG A 91 -22.35 14.82 -11.39
C ARG A 91 -22.60 13.32 -11.57
N ASN A 92 -21.56 12.56 -11.95
CA ASN A 92 -21.68 11.11 -12.08
C ASN A 92 -21.94 10.42 -10.73
N LEU A 93 -21.27 10.88 -9.67
CA LEU A 93 -21.52 10.40 -8.31
C LEU A 93 -22.99 10.63 -7.90
N GLU A 94 -23.48 11.86 -8.07
CA GLU A 94 -24.87 12.24 -7.74
C GLU A 94 -25.87 11.40 -8.54
N LYS A 95 -25.61 11.16 -9.83
CA LYS A 95 -26.44 10.29 -10.68
C LYS A 95 -26.47 8.85 -10.14
N VAL A 96 -25.32 8.25 -9.86
CA VAL A 96 -25.22 6.88 -9.33
C VAL A 96 -25.96 6.76 -7.98
N LEU A 97 -25.84 7.78 -7.11
CA LEU A 97 -26.52 7.79 -5.80
C LEU A 97 -28.04 7.96 -5.92
N GLN A 98 -28.55 8.58 -7.00
CA GLN A 98 -29.98 8.71 -7.28
C GLN A 98 -30.57 7.45 -7.90
N GLU A 99 -29.80 6.76 -8.74
CA GLU A 99 -30.24 5.56 -9.45
C GLU A 99 -30.17 4.28 -8.60
N HIS A 100 -29.34 4.29 -7.55
CA HIS A 100 -29.09 3.11 -6.71
C HIS A 100 -29.16 3.46 -5.21
N GLN A 101 -29.65 2.52 -4.42
CA GLN A 101 -29.58 2.60 -2.96
C GLN A 101 -28.37 1.80 -2.45
N PHE A 102 -27.63 2.40 -1.52
CA PHE A 102 -26.45 1.80 -0.93
C PHE A 102 -26.57 1.74 0.59
N ASP A 103 -26.13 0.65 1.21
CA ASP A 103 -26.00 0.54 2.65
C ASP A 103 -24.75 1.30 3.13
N ILE A 104 -23.68 1.19 2.36
CA ILE A 104 -22.37 1.80 2.67
C ILE A 104 -21.80 2.48 1.42
N VAL A 105 -21.25 3.67 1.61
CA VAL A 105 -20.38 4.34 0.64
C VAL A 105 -18.98 4.41 1.22
N GLN A 106 -18.06 3.59 0.70
CA GLN A 106 -16.66 3.54 1.12
C GLN A 106 -15.79 4.46 0.28
N LEU A 107 -15.12 5.40 0.93
CA LEU A 107 -14.14 6.30 0.31
C LEU A 107 -12.75 5.68 0.41
N GLU A 108 -12.17 5.33 -0.73
CA GLU A 108 -10.81 4.76 -0.81
C GLU A 108 -9.76 5.88 -0.81
N GLY A 109 -9.46 6.39 0.38
CA GLY A 109 -8.47 7.44 0.61
C GLY A 109 -9.01 8.84 0.82
N LEU A 110 -8.17 9.69 1.41
CA LEU A 110 -8.48 11.04 1.83
C LEU A 110 -8.95 11.95 0.68
N TYR A 111 -8.41 11.80 -0.51
CA TYR A 111 -8.66 12.72 -1.63
C TYR A 111 -10.06 12.60 -2.23
N LEU A 112 -10.87 11.63 -1.81
CA LEU A 112 -12.29 11.50 -2.15
C LEU A 112 -13.21 12.20 -1.15
N THR A 113 -12.72 12.63 0.00
CA THR A 113 -13.53 13.26 1.05
C THR A 113 -14.18 14.61 0.69
N PRO A 114 -13.72 15.38 -0.32
CA PRO A 114 -14.47 16.54 -0.80
C PRO A 114 -15.88 16.22 -1.32
N TYR A 115 -16.17 14.96 -1.66
CA TYR A 115 -17.47 14.53 -2.17
C TYR A 115 -18.47 14.11 -1.08
N ILE A 116 -18.08 14.12 0.21
CA ILE A 116 -18.95 13.72 1.33
C ILE A 116 -20.27 14.48 1.35
N GLU A 117 -20.26 15.79 1.07
CA GLU A 117 -21.49 16.60 1.07
C GLU A 117 -22.46 16.16 -0.04
N SER A 118 -21.95 15.78 -1.21
CA SER A 118 -22.78 15.22 -2.28
C SER A 118 -23.35 13.86 -1.87
N ILE A 119 -22.54 13.01 -1.22
CA ILE A 119 -23.03 11.73 -0.74
C ILE A 119 -24.19 11.93 0.24
N LYS A 120 -24.01 12.78 1.24
CA LYS A 120 -25.05 13.08 2.24
C LYS A 120 -26.31 13.71 1.67
N ALA A 121 -26.20 14.48 0.58
CA ALA A 121 -27.33 15.12 -0.07
C ALA A 121 -28.19 14.16 -0.89
N PHE A 122 -27.60 13.09 -1.43
CA PHE A 122 -28.25 12.17 -2.37
C PHE A 122 -28.37 10.72 -1.88
N SER A 123 -27.82 10.40 -0.70
CA SER A 123 -27.87 9.06 -0.13
C SER A 123 -27.96 9.10 1.39
N LYS A 124 -28.64 8.09 1.95
CA LYS A 124 -28.67 7.80 3.40
C LYS A 124 -27.62 6.76 3.82
N ALA A 125 -26.78 6.31 2.89
CA ALA A 125 -25.76 5.31 3.14
C ALA A 125 -24.78 5.74 4.24
N THR A 126 -24.34 4.79 5.04
CA THR A 126 -23.26 4.97 6.01
C THR A 126 -21.95 5.25 5.28
N ILE A 127 -21.25 6.33 5.65
CA ILE A 127 -20.01 6.74 4.98
C ILE A 127 -18.82 6.18 5.73
N ALA A 128 -18.08 5.28 5.09
CA ALA A 128 -16.83 4.73 5.60
C ALA A 128 -15.63 5.41 4.90
N LEU A 129 -14.63 5.85 5.67
CA LEU A 129 -13.34 6.30 5.13
C LEU A 129 -12.30 5.22 5.35
N ARG A 130 -11.80 4.61 4.26
CA ARG A 130 -10.63 3.77 4.31
C ARG A 130 -9.38 4.63 4.21
N ALA A 131 -8.69 4.79 5.33
CA ALA A 131 -7.47 5.58 5.40
C ALA A 131 -6.26 4.71 5.03
N HIS A 132 -5.78 4.85 3.78
CA HIS A 132 -4.62 4.11 3.29
C HIS A 132 -3.31 4.53 3.98
N ASN A 133 -3.26 5.75 4.45
CA ASN A 133 -2.15 6.36 5.17
C ASN A 133 -2.68 7.48 6.07
N VAL A 134 -1.86 7.90 7.01
CA VAL A 134 -1.99 9.20 7.66
C VAL A 134 -1.31 10.23 6.74
N GLU A 135 -2.11 10.86 5.88
CA GLU A 135 -1.59 11.63 4.76
C GLU A 135 -0.74 12.83 5.19
N HIS A 136 -1.10 13.52 6.29
CA HIS A 136 -0.31 14.65 6.76
C HIS A 136 1.07 14.26 7.28
N GLU A 137 1.24 13.05 7.83
CA GLU A 137 2.55 12.56 8.28
C GLU A 137 3.52 12.32 7.12
N ILE A 138 3.02 11.91 5.95
CA ILE A 138 3.84 11.74 4.75
C ILE A 138 4.53 13.06 4.41
N TRP A 139 3.77 14.16 4.38
CA TRP A 139 4.29 15.50 4.07
C TRP A 139 5.21 16.03 5.17
N ASP A 140 4.92 15.72 6.44
CA ASP A 140 5.79 16.10 7.54
C ASP A 140 7.13 15.35 7.50
N ARG A 141 7.15 14.07 7.20
CA ARG A 141 8.38 13.28 6.95
C ARG A 141 9.19 13.84 5.77
N MET A 142 8.52 14.20 4.65
CA MET A 142 9.19 14.85 3.52
C MET A 142 9.81 16.19 3.92
N ARG A 143 9.16 16.96 4.80
CA ARG A 143 9.69 18.19 5.38
C ARG A 143 10.96 17.94 6.20
N GLN A 144 10.96 16.89 7.01
CA GLN A 144 12.09 16.54 7.87
C GLN A 144 13.31 16.08 7.05
N ASN A 145 13.07 15.36 5.95
CA ASN A 145 14.12 14.76 5.12
C ASN A 145 14.66 15.68 4.03
N THR A 146 14.19 16.91 3.89
CA THR A 146 14.71 17.86 2.90
C THR A 146 15.64 18.90 3.52
N SER A 147 16.81 19.09 2.91
CA SER A 147 17.74 20.17 3.26
C SER A 147 17.39 21.52 2.62
N ASN A 148 16.58 21.50 1.56
CA ASN A 148 16.20 22.71 0.82
C ASN A 148 15.13 23.49 1.62
N TRP A 149 15.48 24.70 2.09
CA TRP A 149 14.61 25.50 2.95
C TRP A 149 13.28 25.93 2.27
N PHE A 150 13.26 26.22 0.97
CA PHE A 150 12.02 26.53 0.23
C PHE A 150 11.08 25.32 0.18
N LYS A 151 11.63 24.13 -0.11
CA LYS A 151 10.86 22.88 -0.09
C LYS A 151 10.37 22.57 1.32
N LYS A 152 11.20 22.80 2.33
CA LYS A 152 10.85 22.58 3.75
C LYS A 152 9.66 23.43 4.18
N TYR A 153 9.65 24.71 3.82
CA TYR A 153 8.53 25.60 4.08
C TYR A 153 7.26 25.18 3.33
N TYR A 154 7.40 24.85 2.04
CA TYR A 154 6.27 24.35 1.23
C TYR A 154 5.67 23.06 1.81
N TYR A 155 6.49 22.09 2.19
CA TYR A 155 6.02 20.84 2.79
C TYR A 155 5.36 21.07 4.16
N GLN A 156 5.85 22.02 4.96
CA GLN A 156 5.20 22.40 6.21
C GLN A 156 3.80 22.93 6.01
N LEU A 157 3.63 23.85 5.06
CA LEU A 157 2.31 24.38 4.71
C LEU A 157 1.37 23.29 4.17
N LEU A 158 1.91 22.43 3.32
CA LEU A 158 1.16 21.31 2.75
C LEU A 158 0.72 20.31 3.81
N ALA A 159 1.63 19.90 4.70
CA ALA A 159 1.31 19.03 5.84
C ALA A 159 0.20 19.62 6.72
N LYS A 160 0.27 20.92 7.02
CA LYS A 160 -0.78 21.62 7.80
C LYS A 160 -2.13 21.56 7.09
N ARG A 161 -2.19 21.89 5.80
CA ARG A 161 -3.45 21.90 5.03
C ARG A 161 -4.04 20.49 4.88
N VAL A 162 -3.19 19.50 4.65
CA VAL A 162 -3.60 18.07 4.58
C VAL A 162 -4.16 17.64 5.92
N LYS A 163 -3.50 17.99 7.03
CA LYS A 163 -3.97 17.68 8.39
C LYS A 163 -5.35 18.30 8.68
N GLU A 164 -5.54 19.57 8.33
CA GLU A 164 -6.84 20.24 8.49
C GLU A 164 -7.95 19.56 7.66
N MET A 165 -7.64 19.18 6.41
CA MET A 165 -8.56 18.46 5.54
C MET A 165 -8.90 17.08 6.10
N GLU A 166 -7.91 16.31 6.53
CA GLU A 166 -8.05 14.98 7.12
C GLU A 166 -8.90 15.02 8.40
N PHE A 167 -8.60 15.94 9.32
CA PHE A 167 -9.36 16.10 10.55
C PHE A 167 -10.79 16.61 10.30
N LYS A 168 -11.02 17.41 9.25
CA LYS A 168 -12.35 17.81 8.83
C LYS A 168 -13.14 16.63 8.25
N ALA A 169 -12.50 15.80 7.46
CA ALA A 169 -13.10 14.59 6.89
C ALA A 169 -13.53 13.61 7.97
N LEU A 170 -12.66 13.37 8.97
CA LEU A 170 -12.93 12.46 10.10
C LEU A 170 -14.16 12.87 10.94
N ARG A 171 -14.51 14.16 10.95
CA ARG A 171 -15.73 14.63 11.63
C ARG A 171 -17.01 14.39 10.83
N LYS A 172 -16.91 14.04 9.55
CA LYS A 172 -18.03 13.92 8.62
C LYS A 172 -18.36 12.49 8.22
N VAL A 173 -17.43 11.58 8.40
CA VAL A 173 -17.62 10.15 8.14
C VAL A 173 -18.19 9.44 9.36
N ASP A 174 -18.87 8.35 9.13
CA ASP A 174 -19.52 7.55 10.18
C ASP A 174 -18.59 6.47 10.69
N LEU A 175 -17.80 5.85 9.80
CA LEU A 175 -16.87 4.77 10.08
C LEU A 175 -15.46 5.13 9.59
N LEU A 176 -14.44 4.69 10.34
CA LEU A 176 -13.04 4.83 9.98
C LEU A 176 -12.38 3.46 9.84
N ILE A 177 -11.79 3.19 8.68
CA ILE A 177 -11.14 1.92 8.35
C ILE A 177 -9.65 2.18 8.07
N PRO A 178 -8.80 2.35 9.08
CA PRO A 178 -7.36 2.51 8.91
C PRO A 178 -6.70 1.17 8.55
N ILE A 179 -5.51 1.24 7.95
CA ILE A 179 -4.76 0.05 7.55
C ILE A 179 -3.96 -0.53 8.71
N THR A 180 -3.48 0.32 9.63
CA THR A 180 -2.66 -0.13 10.77
C THR A 180 -3.20 0.38 12.11
N LYS A 181 -2.84 -0.31 13.20
CA LYS A 181 -3.15 0.17 14.55
C LYS A 181 -2.46 1.51 14.86
N LYS A 182 -1.27 1.74 14.31
CA LYS A 182 -0.53 3.00 14.45
C LYS A 182 -1.29 4.18 13.84
N ASP A 183 -1.98 3.96 12.71
CA ASP A 183 -2.77 5.00 12.06
C ASP A 183 -3.95 5.44 12.95
N VAL A 184 -4.50 4.54 13.77
CA VAL A 184 -5.55 4.89 14.74
C VAL A 184 -5.07 5.91 15.75
N GLU A 185 -3.83 5.77 16.24
CA GLU A 185 -3.24 6.68 17.23
C GLU A 185 -2.99 8.08 16.66
N SER A 186 -2.69 8.15 15.37
CA SER A 186 -2.40 9.42 14.66
C SER A 186 -3.65 10.14 14.17
N LEU A 187 -4.80 9.46 14.08
CA LEU A 187 -6.04 10.01 13.55
C LEU A 187 -7.04 10.32 14.68
N PRO A 188 -7.43 11.59 14.91
CA PRO A 188 -8.31 11.99 16.02
C PRO A 188 -9.78 11.68 15.72
N PHE A 189 -10.10 10.42 15.52
CA PHE A 189 -11.48 9.97 15.35
C PHE A 189 -12.12 9.71 16.72
N LYS A 190 -13.20 10.45 17.03
CA LYS A 190 -13.79 10.46 18.39
C LYS A 190 -14.63 9.24 18.72
N LYS A 191 -15.17 8.57 17.69
CA LYS A 191 -16.06 7.40 17.86
C LYS A 191 -15.22 6.13 17.75
N HIS A 192 -14.48 5.81 18.82
CA HIS A 192 -13.56 4.66 18.80
C HIS A 192 -14.26 3.33 18.49
N GLU A 193 -15.53 3.18 18.86
CA GLU A 193 -16.39 2.04 18.54
C GLU A 193 -16.67 1.90 17.03
N ASN A 194 -16.48 2.97 16.28
CA ASN A 194 -16.69 3.01 14.82
C ASN A 194 -15.37 2.92 14.03
N ILE A 195 -14.32 2.39 14.66
CA ILE A 195 -13.02 2.13 14.01
C ILE A 195 -12.84 0.64 13.84
N TRP A 196 -12.46 0.22 12.63
CA TRP A 196 -12.04 -1.14 12.34
C TRP A 196 -10.73 -1.14 11.56
N VAL A 197 -9.65 -1.69 12.13
CA VAL A 197 -8.36 -1.79 11.45
C VAL A 197 -8.43 -2.91 10.41
N CYS A 198 -8.32 -2.54 9.13
CA CYS A 198 -8.34 -3.49 8.01
C CYS A 198 -7.08 -3.32 7.16
N PRO A 199 -6.04 -4.16 7.37
CA PRO A 199 -4.81 -4.10 6.58
C PRO A 199 -5.06 -4.44 5.11
N GLY A 200 -4.05 -4.21 4.28
CA GLY A 200 -4.08 -4.66 2.89
C GLY A 200 -4.02 -6.19 2.83
N GLY A 201 -5.11 -6.81 2.38
CA GLY A 201 -5.19 -8.25 2.18
C GLY A 201 -4.62 -8.71 0.85
N MET A 202 -4.39 -10.02 0.75
CA MET A 202 -4.00 -10.70 -0.49
C MET A 202 -5.08 -11.71 -0.88
N PRO A 203 -5.38 -11.89 -2.20
CA PRO A 203 -6.28 -12.93 -2.65
C PRO A 203 -5.89 -14.31 -2.12
N ASP A 204 -6.85 -15.12 -1.77
CA ASP A 204 -6.61 -16.41 -1.09
C ASP A 204 -5.75 -17.37 -1.94
N ASN A 205 -5.85 -17.29 -3.26
CA ASN A 205 -5.03 -18.07 -4.20
C ASN A 205 -3.54 -17.66 -4.23
N HIS A 206 -3.16 -16.53 -3.64
CA HIS A 206 -1.76 -16.12 -3.47
C HIS A 206 -1.07 -16.90 -2.35
N PHE A 207 -1.82 -17.47 -1.40
CA PHE A 207 -1.27 -18.22 -0.27
C PHE A 207 -0.86 -19.64 -0.70
N GLN A 208 0.33 -19.74 -1.24
CA GLN A 208 0.89 -21.00 -1.70
C GLN A 208 2.38 -21.06 -1.38
N MET A 209 2.77 -21.99 -0.52
CA MET A 209 4.19 -22.22 -0.25
C MET A 209 4.89 -22.73 -1.51
N SER A 210 5.98 -22.06 -1.89
CA SER A 210 6.79 -22.46 -3.03
C SER A 210 8.12 -23.08 -2.60
N LYS A 211 8.65 -23.98 -3.43
CA LYS A 211 10.00 -24.52 -3.25
C LYS A 211 10.99 -23.68 -4.06
N PRO A 212 12.02 -23.10 -3.42
CA PRO A 212 13.04 -22.33 -4.14
C PRO A 212 13.76 -23.18 -5.17
N THR A 213 13.90 -22.66 -6.40
CA THR A 213 14.73 -23.27 -7.46
C THR A 213 16.18 -22.79 -7.40
N LYS A 214 16.41 -21.65 -6.73
CA LYS A 214 17.71 -21.04 -6.47
C LYS A 214 18.00 -20.98 -4.96
N PRO A 215 18.28 -22.13 -4.32
CA PRO A 215 18.33 -22.24 -2.85
C PRO A 215 19.48 -21.45 -2.21
N GLN A 216 20.51 -21.11 -2.97
CA GLN A 216 21.66 -20.30 -2.53
C GLN A 216 21.60 -18.88 -3.13
N SER A 217 20.43 -18.27 -3.13
CA SER A 217 20.26 -16.89 -3.62
C SER A 217 19.24 -16.15 -2.77
N ILE A 218 19.45 -14.83 -2.66
CA ILE A 218 18.47 -13.90 -2.09
C ILE A 218 17.94 -13.00 -3.19
N CYS A 219 16.78 -12.39 -3.00
CA CYS A 219 16.25 -11.45 -3.99
C CYS A 219 15.66 -10.19 -3.36
N PHE A 220 15.58 -9.16 -4.22
CA PHE A 220 14.78 -7.95 -4.02
C PHE A 220 13.82 -7.80 -5.19
N LEU A 221 12.57 -7.42 -4.89
CA LEU A 221 11.58 -7.03 -5.90
C LEU A 221 10.93 -5.70 -5.51
N GLY A 222 10.85 -4.75 -6.47
CA GLY A 222 10.15 -3.49 -6.24
C GLY A 222 10.31 -2.47 -7.36
N ALA A 223 9.48 -1.42 -7.36
CA ALA A 223 9.59 -0.32 -8.30
C ALA A 223 10.89 0.47 -8.07
N LEU A 224 11.74 0.52 -9.09
CA LEU A 224 13.07 1.13 -8.99
C LEU A 224 13.11 2.61 -9.45
N ASP A 225 11.98 3.17 -9.84
CA ASP A 225 11.75 4.62 -9.95
C ASP A 225 11.43 5.26 -8.58
N TRP A 226 11.15 4.45 -7.56
CA TRP A 226 10.91 4.92 -6.21
C TRP A 226 12.20 5.05 -5.42
N VAL A 227 12.57 6.31 -5.09
CA VAL A 227 13.85 6.66 -4.45
C VAL A 227 14.16 5.85 -3.19
N PRO A 228 13.21 5.61 -2.24
CA PRO A 228 13.51 4.79 -1.06
C PRO A 228 13.96 3.36 -1.38
N ASN A 229 13.50 2.76 -2.49
CA ASN A 229 14.00 1.45 -2.91
C ASN A 229 15.46 1.53 -3.39
N GLN A 230 15.83 2.58 -4.14
CA GLN A 230 17.20 2.79 -4.59
C GLN A 230 18.16 3.04 -3.41
N GLU A 231 17.77 3.93 -2.50
CA GLU A 231 18.56 4.25 -1.29
C GLU A 231 18.77 3.01 -0.42
N GLY A 232 17.70 2.28 -0.14
CA GLY A 232 17.77 1.06 0.67
C GLY A 232 18.59 -0.05 0.02
N LEU A 233 18.47 -0.24 -1.30
CA LEU A 233 19.28 -1.21 -2.04
C LEU A 233 20.76 -0.83 -2.05
N SER A 234 21.09 0.43 -2.34
CA SER A 234 22.49 0.90 -2.32
C SER A 234 23.11 0.68 -0.96
N TRP A 235 22.41 1.11 0.10
CA TRP A 235 22.86 0.90 1.48
C TRP A 235 23.08 -0.60 1.78
N PHE A 236 22.10 -1.45 1.47
CA PHE A 236 22.19 -2.89 1.73
C PHE A 236 23.33 -3.54 0.95
N ILE A 237 23.51 -3.19 -0.31
CA ILE A 237 24.59 -3.75 -1.14
C ILE A 237 25.96 -3.37 -0.58
N GLU A 238 26.14 -2.10 -0.29
CA GLU A 238 27.45 -1.54 0.13
C GLU A 238 27.83 -1.97 1.54
N THR A 239 26.87 -1.99 2.46
CA THR A 239 27.18 -2.19 3.89
C THR A 239 26.92 -3.63 4.37
N VAL A 240 26.07 -4.39 3.69
CA VAL A 240 25.70 -5.75 4.09
C VAL A 240 26.13 -6.79 3.05
N TRP A 241 25.71 -6.62 1.78
CA TRP A 241 25.92 -7.68 0.79
C TRP A 241 27.38 -7.91 0.44
N ILE A 242 28.17 -6.86 0.24
CA ILE A 242 29.62 -7.00 -0.08
C ILE A 242 30.37 -7.79 0.99
N PRO A 243 30.27 -7.49 2.30
CA PRO A 243 30.87 -8.31 3.36
C PRO A 243 30.42 -9.77 3.33
N VAL A 244 29.13 -10.00 3.20
CA VAL A 244 28.56 -11.36 3.19
C VAL A 244 29.03 -12.14 1.95
N HIS A 245 29.00 -11.55 0.76
CA HIS A 245 29.39 -12.22 -0.49
C HIS A 245 30.88 -12.58 -0.51
N LYS A 246 31.75 -11.79 0.11
CA LYS A 246 33.18 -12.15 0.29
C LYS A 246 33.36 -13.47 1.04
N LYS A 247 32.49 -13.74 2.01
CA LYS A 247 32.54 -14.94 2.84
C LYS A 247 31.77 -16.11 2.25
N PHE A 248 30.70 -15.81 1.51
CA PHE A 248 29.81 -16.78 0.87
C PHE A 248 29.67 -16.50 -0.65
N PRO A 249 30.75 -16.62 -1.45
CA PRO A 249 30.73 -16.25 -2.87
C PRO A 249 29.82 -17.12 -3.72
N GLN A 250 29.39 -18.28 -3.23
CA GLN A 250 28.42 -19.16 -3.88
C GLN A 250 26.99 -18.67 -3.80
N TRP A 251 26.69 -17.70 -2.92
CA TRP A 251 25.36 -17.10 -2.83
C TRP A 251 25.20 -15.96 -3.83
N GLY A 252 24.04 -15.93 -4.50
CA GLY A 252 23.65 -14.86 -5.43
C GLY A 252 22.70 -13.85 -4.81
N PHE A 253 22.73 -12.62 -5.32
CA PHE A 253 21.72 -11.63 -5.03
C PHE A 253 21.12 -11.12 -6.35
N GLU A 254 19.83 -11.39 -6.55
CA GLU A 254 19.10 -11.00 -7.75
C GLU A 254 18.13 -9.88 -7.43
N ILE A 255 18.15 -8.85 -8.29
CA ILE A 255 17.34 -7.63 -8.13
C ILE A 255 16.43 -7.51 -9.34
N ALA A 256 15.12 -7.47 -9.12
CA ALA A 256 14.15 -7.20 -10.15
C ALA A 256 13.30 -5.97 -9.81
N GLY A 257 12.88 -5.23 -10.85
CA GLY A 257 12.01 -4.10 -10.64
C GLY A 257 11.76 -3.28 -11.90
N ARG A 258 10.58 -2.67 -11.93
CA ARG A 258 10.16 -1.83 -13.04
C ARG A 258 10.74 -0.43 -12.97
N ASN A 259 10.75 0.23 -14.12
CA ASN A 259 11.11 1.65 -14.28
C ASN A 259 12.48 2.02 -13.68
N CYS A 260 13.47 1.11 -13.74
CA CYS A 260 14.81 1.37 -13.21
C CYS A 260 15.49 2.48 -14.01
N PRO A 261 15.92 3.60 -13.39
CA PRO A 261 16.68 4.62 -14.08
C PRO A 261 18.02 4.08 -14.60
N LYS A 262 18.45 4.49 -15.80
CA LYS A 262 19.73 4.06 -16.38
C LYS A 262 20.92 4.31 -15.46
N ALA A 263 20.91 5.44 -14.74
CA ALA A 263 21.97 5.75 -13.76
C ALA A 263 22.04 4.71 -12.64
N PHE A 264 20.89 4.19 -12.18
CA PHE A 264 20.85 3.17 -11.14
C PHE A 264 21.22 1.78 -11.67
N VAL A 265 20.87 1.46 -12.93
CA VAL A 265 21.37 0.24 -13.59
C VAL A 265 22.90 0.23 -13.64
N ASN A 266 23.51 1.36 -14.07
CA ASN A 266 24.97 1.51 -14.10
C ASN A 266 25.60 1.42 -12.68
N HIS A 267 24.91 1.94 -11.67
CA HIS A 267 25.34 1.81 -10.29
C HIS A 267 25.38 0.33 -9.84
N LEU A 268 24.31 -0.42 -10.08
CA LEU A 268 24.22 -1.85 -9.73
C LEU A 268 25.28 -2.70 -10.42
N ALA A 269 25.68 -2.35 -11.65
CA ALA A 269 26.68 -3.08 -12.42
C ALA A 269 28.09 -3.08 -11.79
N ASN A 270 28.34 -2.21 -10.79
CA ASN A 270 29.64 -2.17 -10.08
C ASN A 270 29.71 -3.17 -8.91
N TYR A 271 28.65 -3.91 -8.63
CA TYR A 271 28.54 -4.78 -7.46
C TYR A 271 28.27 -6.24 -7.85
N PRO A 272 28.57 -7.20 -6.97
CA PRO A 272 28.30 -8.62 -7.20
C PRO A 272 26.80 -8.94 -7.02
N VAL A 273 25.96 -8.35 -7.87
CA VAL A 273 24.51 -8.54 -7.93
C VAL A 273 24.07 -8.76 -9.36
N THR A 274 22.95 -9.46 -9.56
CA THR A 274 22.37 -9.66 -10.89
C THR A 274 21.10 -8.83 -11.03
N PHE A 275 21.12 -7.83 -11.91
CA PHE A 275 19.94 -7.03 -12.22
C PHE A 275 19.13 -7.69 -13.36
N MET A 276 17.89 -8.10 -13.04
CA MET A 276 17.01 -8.83 -13.96
C MET A 276 16.09 -7.92 -14.78
N GLY A 277 16.06 -6.62 -14.45
CA GLY A 277 15.08 -5.71 -15.07
C GLY A 277 13.66 -5.93 -14.57
N GLU A 278 12.68 -5.61 -15.40
CA GLU A 278 11.27 -5.85 -15.12
C GLU A 278 10.94 -7.31 -15.43
N VAL A 279 10.30 -7.98 -14.47
CA VAL A 279 9.89 -9.39 -14.61
C VAL A 279 8.40 -9.49 -14.95
N PRO A 280 8.00 -10.44 -15.81
CA PRO A 280 6.61 -10.58 -16.24
C PRO A 280 5.65 -10.91 -15.09
N ASN A 281 6.11 -11.71 -14.12
CA ASN A 281 5.32 -12.14 -12.97
C ASN A 281 6.17 -12.03 -11.70
N ALA A 282 5.69 -11.23 -10.75
CA ALA A 282 6.34 -10.99 -9.48
C ALA A 282 6.43 -12.26 -8.62
N ASN A 283 5.36 -13.06 -8.59
CA ASN A 283 5.29 -14.29 -7.80
C ASN A 283 6.27 -15.35 -8.33
N ASP A 284 6.30 -15.55 -9.66
CA ASP A 284 7.20 -16.51 -10.29
C ASP A 284 8.69 -16.16 -10.06
N PHE A 285 8.97 -14.86 -9.97
CA PHE A 285 10.30 -14.39 -9.59
C PHE A 285 10.62 -14.70 -8.12
N ILE A 286 9.78 -14.24 -7.20
CA ILE A 286 9.99 -14.43 -5.75
C ILE A 286 10.06 -15.92 -5.40
N ASP A 287 9.29 -16.78 -6.06
CA ASP A 287 9.23 -18.21 -5.79
C ASP A 287 10.56 -18.93 -5.98
N GLN A 288 11.45 -18.39 -6.80
CA GLN A 288 12.77 -18.97 -7.06
C GLN A 288 13.70 -18.87 -5.84
N PHE A 289 13.46 -17.95 -4.91
CA PHE A 289 14.39 -17.62 -3.83
C PHE A 289 13.85 -18.04 -2.45
N PRO A 290 14.73 -18.46 -1.54
CA PRO A 290 14.35 -18.76 -0.16
C PRO A 290 14.27 -17.50 0.72
N VAL A 291 15.03 -16.45 0.37
CA VAL A 291 15.13 -15.21 1.16
C VAL A 291 14.81 -14.00 0.30
N VAL A 292 13.95 -13.14 0.83
CA VAL A 292 13.57 -11.84 0.22
C VAL A 292 14.07 -10.71 1.13
N VAL A 293 14.78 -9.74 0.57
CA VAL A 293 15.25 -8.57 1.31
C VAL A 293 14.44 -7.33 0.99
N VAL A 294 14.07 -6.56 2.02
CA VAL A 294 13.30 -5.30 1.87
C VAL A 294 13.96 -4.21 2.73
N PRO A 295 15.12 -3.69 2.31
CA PRO A 295 16.01 -2.87 3.13
C PRO A 295 15.63 -1.38 3.06
N LEU A 296 14.42 -0.99 3.46
CA LEU A 296 13.94 0.38 3.38
C LEU A 296 14.45 1.23 4.54
N LEU A 297 15.05 2.38 4.23
CA LEU A 297 15.51 3.38 5.19
C LEU A 297 14.54 4.56 5.34
N SER A 298 13.59 4.68 4.42
CA SER A 298 12.60 5.76 4.41
C SER A 298 11.27 5.28 3.78
N GLY A 299 10.22 6.08 3.97
CA GLY A 299 8.89 5.82 3.44
C GLY A 299 7.83 5.65 4.53
N SER A 300 6.57 5.40 4.13
CA SER A 300 5.43 5.23 5.05
C SER A 300 4.43 4.20 4.51
N GLY A 301 3.56 3.72 5.37
CA GLY A 301 2.50 2.78 5.05
C GLY A 301 2.94 1.31 5.00
N MET A 302 1.98 0.40 4.94
CA MET A 302 2.22 -1.04 4.92
C MET A 302 2.89 -1.49 3.62
N ARG A 303 3.89 -2.35 3.73
CA ARG A 303 4.65 -2.88 2.58
C ARG A 303 4.01 -4.15 2.07
N ILE A 304 3.08 -4.04 1.13
CA ILE A 304 2.37 -5.19 0.51
C ILE A 304 3.36 -6.26 0.02
N LYS A 305 4.50 -5.87 -0.56
CA LYS A 305 5.54 -6.81 -1.02
C LYS A 305 6.11 -7.73 0.09
N ILE A 306 6.08 -7.28 1.36
CA ILE A 306 6.44 -8.16 2.48
C ILE A 306 5.34 -9.19 2.69
N VAL A 307 4.08 -8.77 2.71
CA VAL A 307 2.94 -9.70 2.84
C VAL A 307 2.92 -10.71 1.68
N GLU A 308 3.21 -10.26 0.45
CA GLU A 308 3.37 -11.15 -0.71
C GLU A 308 4.46 -12.21 -0.45
N ALA A 309 5.64 -11.79 -0.01
CA ALA A 309 6.74 -12.73 0.29
C ALA A 309 6.37 -13.69 1.42
N LEU A 310 5.77 -13.21 2.52
CA LEU A 310 5.31 -14.04 3.63
C LEU A 310 4.23 -15.05 3.19
N SER A 311 3.28 -14.64 2.34
CA SER A 311 2.24 -15.51 1.80
C SER A 311 2.76 -16.62 0.88
N ARG A 312 4.00 -16.50 0.42
CA ARG A 312 4.73 -17.49 -0.39
C ARG A 312 5.69 -18.33 0.46
N GLY A 313 5.68 -18.16 1.80
CA GLY A 313 6.56 -18.87 2.72
C GLY A 313 8.02 -18.48 2.60
N LYS A 314 8.32 -17.21 2.28
CA LYS A 314 9.69 -16.71 2.17
C LYS A 314 10.21 -16.21 3.51
N CYS A 315 11.49 -16.45 3.77
CA CYS A 315 12.21 -15.81 4.84
C CYS A 315 12.45 -14.34 4.44
N VAL A 316 11.86 -13.40 5.16
CA VAL A 316 12.01 -11.96 4.85
C VAL A 316 13.02 -11.34 5.81
N VAL A 317 13.98 -10.58 5.25
CA VAL A 317 14.90 -9.72 6.01
C VAL A 317 14.59 -8.28 5.67
N THR A 318 14.29 -7.48 6.69
CA THR A 318 13.85 -6.09 6.50
C THR A 318 14.32 -5.18 7.63
N THR A 319 14.07 -3.90 7.50
CA THR A 319 14.30 -2.87 8.54
C THR A 319 13.00 -2.60 9.32
N THR A 320 13.10 -1.89 10.44
CA THR A 320 11.92 -1.40 11.18
C THR A 320 10.99 -0.58 10.27
N ILE A 321 11.54 0.26 9.40
CA ILE A 321 10.77 1.05 8.42
C ILE A 321 10.13 0.14 7.37
N GLY A 322 10.83 -0.91 6.95
CA GLY A 322 10.28 -1.89 6.00
C GLY A 322 9.11 -2.68 6.59
N ALA A 323 9.17 -3.04 7.87
CA ALA A 323 8.12 -3.78 8.58
C ALA A 323 6.95 -2.90 9.05
N GLU A 324 6.96 -1.59 8.78
CA GLU A 324 5.88 -0.68 9.23
C GLU A 324 4.51 -1.15 8.75
N GLY A 325 3.56 -1.24 9.69
CA GLY A 325 2.19 -1.72 9.41
C GLY A 325 2.01 -3.24 9.40
N ILE A 326 3.09 -4.00 9.59
CA ILE A 326 3.08 -5.44 9.77
C ILE A 326 3.49 -5.72 11.22
N THR A 327 2.77 -6.58 11.93
CA THR A 327 3.01 -6.87 13.35
C THR A 327 3.46 -8.32 13.59
N PRO A 328 4.57 -8.76 13.00
CA PRO A 328 5.11 -10.10 13.21
C PRO A 328 5.89 -10.18 14.52
N GLN A 329 6.18 -11.40 14.95
CA GLN A 329 7.23 -11.63 15.95
C GLN A 329 8.59 -11.65 15.24
N ASN A 330 9.47 -10.71 15.62
CA ASN A 330 10.82 -10.69 15.08
C ASN A 330 11.54 -12.04 15.33
N GLU A 331 12.42 -12.44 14.41
CA GLU A 331 13.18 -13.70 14.44
C GLU A 331 12.33 -14.97 14.34
N LYS A 332 11.02 -14.86 14.17
CA LYS A 332 10.14 -16.01 14.01
C LYS A 332 9.44 -16.03 12.66
N GLU A 333 8.67 -15.00 12.34
CA GLU A 333 7.94 -14.87 11.07
C GLU A 333 8.74 -14.12 10.00
N LEU A 334 9.65 -13.23 10.45
CA LEU A 334 10.62 -12.52 9.60
C LEU A 334 11.74 -11.96 10.48
N PHE A 335 12.74 -11.32 9.88
CA PHE A 335 13.87 -10.71 10.57
C PHE A 335 13.88 -9.21 10.37
N ILE A 336 13.87 -8.45 11.48
CA ILE A 336 13.84 -6.98 11.50
C ILE A 336 15.11 -6.47 12.19
N TYR A 337 15.99 -5.83 11.41
CA TYR A 337 17.23 -5.23 11.90
C TYR A 337 17.53 -3.95 11.16
N ASP A 338 18.03 -2.94 11.86
CA ASP A 338 18.35 -1.63 11.29
C ASP A 338 19.87 -1.40 11.14
N HIS A 339 20.69 -2.17 11.86
CA HIS A 339 22.14 -2.04 11.81
C HIS A 339 22.78 -3.02 10.83
N PRO A 340 23.68 -2.56 9.93
CA PRO A 340 24.30 -3.44 8.93
C PRO A 340 25.01 -4.64 9.52
N ASP A 341 25.73 -4.47 10.62
CA ASP A 341 26.51 -5.56 11.25
C ASP A 341 25.59 -6.69 11.76
N GLU A 342 24.42 -6.35 12.29
CA GLU A 342 23.42 -7.36 12.73
C GLU A 342 22.86 -8.13 11.53
N ILE A 343 22.61 -7.44 10.41
CA ILE A 343 22.10 -8.07 9.18
C ILE A 343 23.19 -8.95 8.56
N VAL A 344 24.45 -8.55 8.60
CA VAL A 344 25.59 -9.37 8.14
C VAL A 344 25.65 -10.66 8.95
N GLN A 345 25.65 -10.58 10.30
CA GLN A 345 25.67 -11.75 11.18
C GLN A 345 24.45 -12.64 10.96
N LEU A 346 23.27 -12.06 10.78
CA LEU A 346 22.06 -12.80 10.44
C LEU A 346 22.21 -13.59 9.13
N LEU A 347 22.61 -12.92 8.03
CA LEU A 347 22.77 -13.59 6.74
C LEU A 347 23.83 -14.68 6.77
N GLU A 348 24.95 -14.46 7.47
CA GLU A 348 25.96 -15.49 7.69
C GLU A 348 25.38 -16.72 8.41
N ASN A 349 24.55 -16.49 9.43
CA ASN A 349 23.87 -17.58 10.16
C ASN A 349 22.85 -18.28 9.27
N LEU A 350 22.02 -17.54 8.52
CA LEU A 350 21.03 -18.10 7.59
C LEU A 350 21.69 -18.95 6.50
N PHE A 351 22.81 -18.49 5.94
CA PHE A 351 23.51 -19.18 4.86
C PHE A 351 24.24 -20.43 5.36
N SER A 352 24.68 -20.41 6.60
CA SER A 352 25.30 -21.61 7.24
C SER A 352 24.23 -22.58 7.73
N ASN A 353 23.00 -22.15 8.00
CA ASN A 353 21.95 -22.95 8.60
C ASN A 353 20.61 -22.86 7.83
N PRO A 354 20.48 -23.52 6.67
CA PRO A 354 19.26 -23.43 5.82
C PRO A 354 17.96 -23.84 6.53
N GLN A 355 18.07 -24.59 7.63
CA GLN A 355 16.92 -24.98 8.45
C GLN A 355 16.22 -23.76 9.09
N ILE A 356 16.97 -22.70 9.44
CA ILE A 356 16.42 -21.46 9.98
C ILE A 356 15.57 -20.76 8.91
N ILE A 357 16.07 -20.71 7.68
CA ILE A 357 15.32 -20.14 6.53
C ILE A 357 13.99 -20.88 6.34
N LYS A 358 14.04 -22.24 6.37
CA LYS A 358 12.84 -23.06 6.21
C LYS A 358 11.85 -22.86 7.34
N ALA A 359 12.30 -22.82 8.59
CA ALA A 359 11.44 -22.61 9.76
C ALA A 359 10.79 -21.21 9.73
N CYS A 360 11.58 -20.17 9.41
CA CYS A 360 11.07 -18.82 9.22
C CYS A 360 10.00 -18.78 8.13
N GLY A 361 10.24 -19.35 6.96
CA GLY A 361 9.28 -19.40 5.85
C GLY A 361 7.97 -20.11 6.22
N GLN A 362 8.01 -21.17 7.00
CA GLN A 362 6.81 -21.86 7.50
C GLN A 362 6.00 -20.97 8.46
N ASN A 363 6.69 -20.31 9.40
CA ASN A 363 6.06 -19.38 10.34
C ASN A 363 5.49 -18.14 9.61
N ALA A 364 6.24 -17.61 8.63
CA ALA A 364 5.83 -16.50 7.76
C ALA A 364 4.52 -16.82 7.03
N PHE A 365 4.45 -18.00 6.40
CA PHE A 365 3.25 -18.45 5.70
C PHE A 365 2.04 -18.58 6.64
N LYS A 366 2.23 -19.20 7.81
CA LYS A 366 1.17 -19.34 8.82
C LYS A 366 0.68 -17.96 9.27
N PHE A 367 1.60 -17.08 9.66
CA PHE A 367 1.30 -15.72 10.09
C PHE A 367 0.54 -14.93 9.01
N ALA A 368 1.02 -14.96 7.76
CA ALA A 368 0.37 -14.27 6.66
C ALA A 368 -1.04 -14.86 6.37
N SER A 369 -1.20 -16.17 6.41
CA SER A 369 -2.50 -16.83 6.20
C SER A 369 -3.52 -16.48 7.28
N GLU A 370 -3.08 -16.29 8.51
CA GLU A 370 -3.94 -15.93 9.63
C GLU A 370 -4.30 -14.44 9.69
N ASN A 371 -3.50 -13.56 9.05
CA ASN A 371 -3.66 -12.11 9.22
C ASN A 371 -3.97 -11.34 7.94
N TYR A 372 -3.68 -11.91 6.74
CA TYR A 372 -3.74 -11.15 5.48
C TYR A 372 -4.53 -11.83 4.36
N LYS A 373 -5.17 -12.99 4.61
CA LYS A 373 -6.12 -13.56 3.64
C LYS A 373 -7.30 -12.63 3.43
N ASN A 374 -7.60 -12.35 2.17
CA ASN A 374 -8.65 -11.42 1.81
C ASN A 374 -10.03 -11.90 2.28
N SER A 375 -10.34 -13.20 2.14
CA SER A 375 -11.58 -13.80 2.61
C SER A 375 -11.82 -13.54 4.11
N ARG A 376 -10.79 -13.66 4.94
CA ARG A 376 -10.88 -13.40 6.38
C ARG A 376 -11.07 -11.90 6.67
N LEU A 377 -10.20 -11.05 6.12
CA LEU A 377 -10.25 -9.61 6.38
C LEU A 377 -11.59 -9.00 5.95
N ILE A 378 -12.10 -9.42 4.80
CA ILE A 378 -13.40 -8.98 4.31
C ILE A 378 -14.54 -9.56 5.16
N GLY A 379 -14.46 -10.83 5.56
CA GLY A 379 -15.44 -11.44 6.46
C GLY A 379 -15.58 -10.68 7.77
N ASP A 380 -14.45 -10.34 8.40
CA ASP A 380 -14.39 -9.56 9.63
C ASP A 380 -14.92 -8.13 9.43
N LEU A 381 -14.52 -7.46 8.33
CA LEU A 381 -14.98 -6.11 7.99
C LEU A 381 -16.50 -6.08 7.68
N ARG A 382 -17.02 -7.09 6.97
CA ARG A 382 -18.46 -7.24 6.72
C ARG A 382 -19.24 -7.39 8.03
N THR A 383 -18.74 -8.21 8.96
CA THR A 383 -19.35 -8.38 10.29
C THR A 383 -19.42 -7.05 11.03
N PHE A 384 -18.32 -6.28 11.01
CA PHE A 384 -18.30 -4.94 11.58
C PHE A 384 -19.30 -4.00 10.90
N TYR A 385 -19.38 -4.00 9.56
CA TYR A 385 -20.33 -3.18 8.82
C TYR A 385 -21.78 -3.54 9.15
N HIS A 386 -22.13 -4.82 9.16
CA HIS A 386 -23.48 -5.28 9.51
C HIS A 386 -23.88 -4.86 10.93
N GLN A 387 -22.98 -5.02 11.91
CA GLN A 387 -23.23 -4.57 13.27
C GLN A 387 -23.51 -3.06 13.31
N LYS A 388 -22.69 -2.24 12.61
CA LYS A 388 -22.88 -0.79 12.63
C LYS A 388 -24.13 -0.33 11.90
N LEU A 389 -24.53 -0.99 10.84
CA LEU A 389 -25.80 -0.71 10.17
C LEU A 389 -27.00 -1.01 11.07
N GLN A 390 -26.98 -2.11 11.84
CA GLN A 390 -28.04 -2.42 12.81
C GLN A 390 -28.13 -1.38 13.92
N GLU A 391 -26.99 -1.00 14.54
CA GLU A 391 -26.93 0.05 15.58
C GLU A 391 -27.49 1.39 15.08
N LEU A 392 -27.22 1.78 13.82
CA LEU A 392 -27.70 3.03 13.23
C LEU A 392 -29.21 2.97 12.89
N HIS A 393 -29.74 1.80 12.51
CA HIS A 393 -31.19 1.61 12.26
C HIS A 393 -31.98 1.63 13.56
N GLU A 394 -31.43 1.17 14.69
CA GLU A 394 -32.10 1.21 16.00
C GLU A 394 -32.15 2.64 16.58
N LEU A 395 -31.30 3.55 16.13
CA LEU A 395 -31.22 4.95 16.60
C LEU A 395 -32.00 5.94 15.70
N SER A 396 -32.50 5.51 14.53
CA SER A 396 -33.25 6.32 13.56
C SER A 396 -34.75 6.10 13.67
#